data_ce006128372c8703562f21b2aeb52e10
#
_entry.id   ce006128372c8703562f21b2aeb52e10
#
_cell.length_a   1.000
_cell.length_b   1.000
_cell.length_c   1.000
_cell.angle_alpha   90.00
_cell.angle_beta   90.00
_cell.angle_gamma   90.00
#
_symmetry.space_group_name_H-M   'P 1'
#
loop_
_entity.id
_entity.type
_entity.pdbx_description
1 polymer ?
#
loop_
_entity_poly.entity_id
_entity_poly.type
_entity_poly.pdbx_seq_one_letter_code
_entity_poly.pdbx_strand_id
1 'polypeptide(L)'
;RRQRQMCIRDSAYIGKVIERSFLPLIRMLHPEVVDFSMPPAGWFQGLAIVSIKKRYPGQAKKTMMGLWGMGQLALTKIIVVVDHDVNVHDMNEVIWAVTTKTDAARDTIIIDNAPTDTLDPASPRVNLGSKLGIDATQKTKEEGFEREIQEEVKVDTDTKKMVDSKWSSYGL
;
A
#
# COMPACT_ATOMS: atom_id res chain seq x y z
N ARG A 1 -2.56 26.99 11.70
CA ARG A 1 -3.51 25.87 11.93
C ARG A 1 -4.58 25.75 10.84
N ARG A 2 -5.30 26.84 10.46
CA ARG A 2 -6.35 26.78 9.41
C ARG A 2 -5.83 26.38 8.04
N GLN A 3 -4.70 26.89 7.60
CA GLN A 3 -4.08 26.59 6.30
C GLN A 3 -3.65 25.12 6.20
N ARG A 4 -3.10 24.54 7.29
CA ARG A 4 -2.73 23.13 7.37
C ARG A 4 -3.95 22.19 7.29
N GLN A 5 -5.08 22.56 7.90
CA GLN A 5 -6.32 21.79 7.82
C GLN A 5 -6.96 21.85 6.43
N MET A 6 -6.91 22.98 5.74
CA MET A 6 -7.38 23.11 4.36
C MET A 6 -6.57 22.23 3.42
N CYS A 7 -5.23 22.27 3.47
CA CYS A 7 -4.37 21.43 2.64
C CYS A 7 -4.62 19.93 2.85
N ILE A 8 -4.81 19.47 4.09
CA ILE A 8 -5.10 18.06 4.38
C ILE A 8 -6.45 17.66 3.80
N ARG A 9 -7.47 18.48 3.93
CA ARG A 9 -8.81 18.21 3.42
C ARG A 9 -8.84 18.15 1.89
N ASP A 10 -8.23 19.13 1.24
CA ASP A 10 -8.16 19.19 -0.22
C ASP A 10 -7.34 18.02 -0.78
N SER A 11 -6.22 17.67 -0.14
CA SER A 11 -5.42 16.50 -0.49
C SER A 11 -6.20 15.19 -0.37
N ALA A 12 -7.08 15.06 0.62
CA ALA A 12 -7.90 13.86 0.77
C ALA A 12 -8.90 13.71 -0.38
N TYR A 13 -9.54 14.79 -0.82
CA TYR A 13 -10.45 14.75 -1.97
C TYR A 13 -9.73 14.50 -3.28
N ILE A 14 -8.62 15.18 -3.52
CA ILE A 14 -7.79 15.00 -4.72
C ILE A 14 -7.29 13.56 -4.78
N GLY A 15 -6.82 13.00 -3.66
CA GLY A 15 -6.39 11.60 -3.56
C GLY A 15 -7.48 10.62 -4.01
N LYS A 16 -8.71 10.80 -3.53
CA LYS A 16 -9.86 9.95 -3.90
C LYS A 16 -10.22 10.07 -5.38
N VAL A 17 -10.18 11.28 -5.95
CA VAL A 17 -10.41 11.48 -7.39
C VAL A 17 -9.36 10.76 -8.22
N ILE A 18 -8.09 10.88 -7.84
CA ILE A 18 -6.98 10.22 -8.53
C ILE A 18 -7.08 8.71 -8.42
N GLU A 19 -7.32 8.15 -7.22
CA GLU A 19 -7.54 6.71 -7.04
C GLU A 19 -8.54 6.16 -8.06
N ARG A 20 -9.70 6.79 -8.18
CA ARG A 20 -10.79 6.30 -9.04
C ARG A 20 -10.55 6.56 -10.52
N SER A 21 -9.96 7.70 -10.87
CA SER A 21 -9.69 8.07 -12.26
C SER A 21 -8.52 7.29 -12.87
N PHE A 22 -7.48 7.00 -12.08
CA PHE A 22 -6.29 6.33 -12.55
C PHE A 22 -6.36 4.80 -12.45
N LEU A 23 -7.19 4.23 -11.59
CA LEU A 23 -7.29 2.78 -11.42
C LEU A 23 -7.57 2.02 -12.75
N PRO A 24 -8.49 2.46 -13.64
CA PRO A 24 -8.68 1.81 -14.93
C PRO A 24 -7.42 1.86 -15.81
N LEU A 25 -6.72 2.99 -15.82
CA LEU A 25 -5.48 3.15 -16.58
C LEU A 25 -4.35 2.28 -16.03
N ILE A 26 -4.22 2.23 -14.69
CA ILE A 26 -3.26 1.36 -14.02
C ILE A 26 -3.54 -0.10 -14.39
N ARG A 27 -4.78 -0.55 -14.35
CA ARG A 27 -5.17 -1.92 -14.71
C ARG A 27 -4.92 -2.28 -16.17
N MET A 28 -4.98 -1.32 -17.08
CA MET A 28 -4.63 -1.55 -18.49
C MET A 28 -3.14 -1.89 -18.66
N LEU A 29 -2.26 -1.25 -17.90
CA LEU A 29 -0.80 -1.44 -17.98
C LEU A 29 -0.31 -2.51 -17.00
N HIS A 30 -1.01 -2.67 -15.89
CA HIS A 30 -0.71 -3.60 -14.79
C HIS A 30 -1.96 -4.41 -14.45
N PRO A 31 -2.32 -5.43 -15.26
CA PRO A 31 -3.56 -6.20 -15.08
C PRO A 31 -3.59 -7.02 -13.78
N GLU A 32 -2.45 -7.17 -13.11
CA GLU A 32 -2.35 -7.75 -11.78
C GLU A 32 -2.93 -6.87 -10.67
N VAL A 33 -3.06 -5.56 -10.89
CA VAL A 33 -3.57 -4.61 -9.89
C VAL A 33 -5.08 -4.78 -9.70
N VAL A 34 -5.46 -5.04 -8.46
CA VAL A 34 -6.87 -5.21 -8.06
C VAL A 34 -7.46 -3.91 -7.53
N ASP A 35 -6.75 -3.24 -6.64
CA ASP A 35 -7.18 -1.95 -6.10
C ASP A 35 -5.98 -1.07 -5.74
N PHE A 36 -6.27 0.21 -5.49
CA PHE A 36 -5.27 1.23 -5.29
C PHE A 36 -5.80 2.31 -4.34
N SER A 37 -5.00 2.71 -3.37
CA SER A 37 -5.35 3.76 -2.42
C SER A 37 -4.19 4.71 -2.17
N MET A 38 -4.51 6.00 -2.08
CA MET A 38 -3.62 7.07 -1.62
C MET A 38 -4.19 7.69 -0.35
N PRO A 39 -3.89 7.12 0.83
CA PRO A 39 -4.54 7.50 2.07
C PRO A 39 -4.16 8.93 2.47
N PRO A 40 -5.10 9.70 3.07
CA PRO A 40 -4.81 11.06 3.57
C PRO A 40 -3.67 11.12 4.58
N ALA A 41 -3.44 10.02 5.33
CA ALA A 41 -2.32 9.90 6.25
C ALA A 41 -0.96 9.97 5.56
N GLY A 42 -0.90 9.59 4.28
CA GLY A 42 0.28 9.70 3.42
C GLY A 42 0.36 11.04 2.64
N TRP A 43 -0.34 12.04 3.07
CA TRP A 43 -0.45 13.36 2.41
C TRP A 43 -0.58 13.27 0.87
N PHE A 44 -1.41 12.37 0.38
CA PHE A 44 -1.77 12.18 -1.02
C PHE A 44 -0.64 11.58 -1.88
N GLN A 45 0.49 12.24 -2.07
CA GLN A 45 1.60 11.73 -2.91
C GLN A 45 2.70 11.00 -2.12
N GLY A 46 2.66 11.08 -0.80
CA GLY A 46 3.66 10.45 0.04
C GLY A 46 3.55 8.93 0.10
N LEU A 47 2.33 8.40 0.00
CA LEU A 47 2.07 6.97 0.15
C LEU A 47 1.01 6.48 -0.84
N ALA A 48 1.33 5.43 -1.59
CA ALA A 48 0.38 4.65 -2.36
C ALA A 48 0.37 3.20 -1.87
N ILE A 49 -0.81 2.64 -1.70
CA ILE A 49 -1.03 1.24 -1.34
C ILE A 49 -1.70 0.56 -2.52
N VAL A 50 -1.18 -0.57 -2.94
CA VAL A 50 -1.61 -1.26 -4.15
C VAL A 50 -1.83 -2.73 -3.85
N SER A 51 -3.03 -3.24 -4.06
CA SER A 51 -3.28 -4.68 -3.98
C SER A 51 -3.11 -5.32 -5.35
N ILE A 52 -2.42 -6.45 -5.36
CA ILE A 52 -2.15 -7.20 -6.59
C ILE A 52 -2.55 -8.67 -6.46
N LYS A 53 -2.97 -9.27 -7.55
CA LYS A 53 -3.06 -10.71 -7.68
C LYS A 53 -1.73 -11.24 -8.21
N LYS A 54 -0.81 -11.52 -7.28
CA LYS A 54 0.54 -12.00 -7.60
C LYS A 54 0.48 -13.37 -8.29
N ARG A 55 1.28 -13.55 -9.33
CA ARG A 55 1.34 -14.79 -10.13
C ARG A 55 2.73 -15.40 -10.22
N TYR A 56 3.77 -14.62 -9.97
CA TYR A 56 5.17 -15.05 -10.07
C TYR A 56 6.07 -14.23 -9.12
N PRO A 57 7.24 -14.77 -8.77
CA PRO A 57 8.22 -14.08 -7.94
C PRO A 57 8.65 -12.74 -8.52
N GLY A 58 8.82 -11.72 -7.68
CA GLY A 58 9.27 -10.39 -8.09
C GLY A 58 8.22 -9.52 -8.76
N GLN A 59 6.97 -10.00 -8.93
CA GLN A 59 5.92 -9.22 -9.60
C GLN A 59 5.57 -7.95 -8.82
N ALA A 60 5.60 -7.97 -7.48
CA ALA A 60 5.39 -6.77 -6.68
C ALA A 60 6.42 -5.68 -6.99
N LYS A 61 7.69 -6.05 -7.09
CA LYS A 61 8.77 -5.13 -7.46
C LYS A 61 8.58 -4.56 -8.88
N LYS A 62 8.21 -5.40 -9.84
CA LYS A 62 7.86 -4.98 -11.21
C LYS A 62 6.72 -3.96 -11.20
N THR A 63 5.67 -4.20 -10.41
CA THR A 63 4.53 -3.29 -10.31
C THR A 63 4.93 -1.94 -9.73
N MET A 64 5.74 -1.92 -8.66
CA MET A 64 6.27 -0.66 -8.08
C MET A 64 7.04 0.16 -9.12
N MET A 65 7.97 -0.46 -9.85
CA MET A 65 8.77 0.22 -10.88
C MET A 65 7.88 0.75 -12.01
N GLY A 66 6.87 -0.02 -12.42
CA GLY A 66 5.92 0.41 -13.44
C GLY A 66 5.09 1.61 -12.99
N LEU A 67 4.60 1.63 -11.76
CA LEU A 67 3.85 2.74 -11.20
C LEU A 67 4.71 4.01 -11.09
N TRP A 68 5.96 3.90 -10.65
CA TRP A 68 6.88 5.03 -10.63
C TRP A 68 7.27 5.54 -12.02
N GLY A 69 7.08 4.74 -13.07
CA GLY A 69 7.21 5.17 -14.46
C GLY A 69 5.97 5.87 -15.05
N MET A 70 4.86 5.95 -14.31
CA MET A 70 3.58 6.42 -14.82
C MET A 70 3.24 7.84 -14.36
N GLY A 71 3.37 8.83 -15.24
CA GLY A 71 2.82 10.17 -15.06
C GLY A 71 2.99 10.73 -13.63
N GLN A 72 1.90 11.10 -12.97
CA GLN A 72 1.92 11.67 -11.62
C GLN A 72 2.33 10.67 -10.52
N LEU A 73 2.16 9.38 -10.73
CA LEU A 73 2.63 8.35 -9.79
C LEU A 73 4.16 8.31 -9.70
N ALA A 74 4.85 8.88 -10.69
CA ALA A 74 6.30 9.10 -10.64
C ALA A 74 6.73 9.97 -9.44
N LEU A 75 5.84 10.78 -8.88
CA LEU A 75 6.12 11.62 -7.72
C LEU A 75 5.86 10.93 -6.38
N THR A 76 5.20 9.78 -6.39
CA THR A 76 4.90 9.01 -5.17
C THR A 76 6.18 8.56 -4.49
N LYS A 77 6.29 8.87 -3.19
CA LYS A 77 7.48 8.58 -2.40
C LYS A 77 7.55 7.13 -1.92
N ILE A 78 6.46 6.62 -1.34
CA ILE A 78 6.39 5.27 -0.79
C ILE A 78 5.31 4.50 -1.52
N ILE A 79 5.63 3.30 -1.99
CA ILE A 79 4.65 2.35 -2.54
C ILE A 79 4.68 1.08 -1.71
N VAL A 80 3.53 0.70 -1.16
CA VAL A 80 3.32 -0.57 -0.48
C VAL A 80 2.48 -1.47 -1.37
N VAL A 81 2.99 -2.65 -1.69
CA VAL A 81 2.23 -3.65 -2.46
C VAL A 81 1.79 -4.76 -1.54
N VAL A 82 0.51 -5.06 -1.54
CA VAL A 82 -0.13 -6.10 -0.71
C VAL A 82 -0.85 -7.12 -1.59
N ASP A 83 -1.26 -8.24 -1.00
CA ASP A 83 -2.07 -9.25 -1.68
C ASP A 83 -3.48 -8.72 -2.01
N HIS A 84 -4.14 -9.38 -2.96
CA HIS A 84 -5.45 -8.99 -3.47
C HIS A 84 -6.59 -9.11 -2.45
N ASP A 85 -6.41 -9.85 -1.37
CA ASP A 85 -7.35 -10.08 -0.28
C ASP A 85 -7.23 -9.03 0.84
N VAL A 86 -6.18 -8.21 0.83
CA VAL A 86 -5.99 -7.10 1.77
C VAL A 86 -6.75 -5.87 1.31
N ASN A 87 -7.58 -5.31 2.19
CA ASN A 87 -8.28 -4.07 1.91
C ASN A 87 -7.33 -2.86 1.99
N VAL A 88 -6.95 -2.32 0.84
CA VAL A 88 -6.04 -1.15 0.74
C VAL A 88 -6.59 0.14 1.37
N HIS A 89 -7.87 0.18 1.72
CA HIS A 89 -8.52 1.32 2.39
C HIS A 89 -8.57 1.15 3.91
N ASP A 90 -8.24 -0.03 4.44
CA ASP A 90 -8.07 -0.26 5.87
C ASP A 90 -6.59 -0.28 6.25
N MET A 91 -6.14 0.79 6.90
CA MET A 91 -4.74 0.92 7.32
C MET A 91 -4.32 -0.14 8.34
N ASN A 92 -5.24 -0.70 9.12
CA ASN A 92 -4.89 -1.75 10.09
C ASN A 92 -4.53 -3.04 9.35
N GLU A 93 -5.32 -3.42 8.34
CA GLU A 93 -5.01 -4.58 7.49
C GLU A 93 -3.69 -4.39 6.74
N VAL A 94 -3.46 -3.19 6.20
CA VAL A 94 -2.22 -2.86 5.49
C VAL A 94 -1.00 -2.95 6.41
N ILE A 95 -1.07 -2.34 7.60
CA ILE A 95 0.04 -2.40 8.58
C ILE A 95 0.27 -3.83 9.04
N TRP A 96 -0.79 -4.59 9.27
CA TRP A 96 -0.67 -6.01 9.60
C TRP A 96 0.05 -6.80 8.49
N ALA A 97 -0.33 -6.60 7.23
CA ALA A 97 0.34 -7.23 6.09
C ALA A 97 1.83 -6.83 6.01
N VAL A 98 2.14 -5.55 6.17
CA VAL A 98 3.52 -5.05 6.16
C VAL A 98 4.34 -5.71 7.28
N THR A 99 3.81 -5.79 8.49
CA THR A 99 4.56 -6.29 9.64
C THR A 99 4.72 -7.81 9.64
N THR A 100 3.78 -8.55 9.04
CA THR A 100 3.78 -10.02 9.06
C THR A 100 4.37 -10.66 7.82
N LYS A 101 4.36 -9.98 6.67
CA LYS A 101 4.78 -10.55 5.38
C LYS A 101 6.07 -9.96 4.82
N THR A 102 6.62 -8.90 5.42
CA THR A 102 7.80 -8.19 4.90
C THR A 102 9.06 -8.50 5.72
N ASP A 103 10.11 -8.91 5.03
CA ASP A 103 11.49 -8.85 5.53
C ASP A 103 12.17 -7.60 4.94
N ALA A 104 12.74 -6.76 5.81
CA ALA A 104 13.22 -5.45 5.40
C ALA A 104 14.36 -5.52 4.37
N ALA A 105 15.22 -6.53 4.41
CA ALA A 105 16.32 -6.65 3.47
C ALA A 105 15.88 -7.23 2.13
N ARG A 106 14.99 -8.23 2.14
CA ARG A 106 14.54 -8.94 0.95
C ARG A 106 13.46 -8.17 0.18
N ASP A 107 12.53 -7.54 0.92
CA ASP A 107 11.25 -7.10 0.38
C ASP A 107 11.15 -5.58 0.22
N THR A 108 12.23 -4.85 0.42
CA THR A 108 12.26 -3.40 0.16
C THR A 108 13.08 -3.05 -1.09
N ILE A 109 12.70 -1.93 -1.69
CA ILE A 109 13.46 -1.28 -2.75
C ILE A 109 13.67 0.17 -2.34
N ILE A 110 14.91 0.62 -2.41
CA ILE A 110 15.25 2.04 -2.27
C ILE A 110 15.80 2.53 -3.61
N ILE A 111 15.21 3.60 -4.14
CA ILE A 111 15.69 4.26 -5.35
C ILE A 111 16.12 5.67 -4.95
N ASP A 112 17.40 5.93 -5.03
CA ASP A 112 17.98 7.24 -4.72
C ASP A 112 17.95 8.18 -5.92
N ASN A 113 18.04 9.50 -5.66
CA ASN A 113 18.06 10.54 -6.67
C ASN A 113 16.89 10.46 -7.68
N ALA A 114 15.70 10.20 -7.18
CA ALA A 114 14.48 10.06 -7.96
C ALA A 114 13.58 11.32 -7.82
N PRO A 115 12.72 11.60 -8.82
CA PRO A 115 11.74 12.67 -8.74
C PRO A 115 10.80 12.47 -7.55
N THR A 116 10.61 13.53 -6.76
CA THR A 116 9.65 13.60 -5.64
C THR A 116 8.76 14.80 -5.80
N ASP A 117 7.67 14.84 -5.03
CA ASP A 117 6.78 15.99 -5.02
C ASP A 117 7.46 17.22 -4.39
N THR A 118 7.17 18.40 -4.95
CA THR A 118 7.66 19.69 -4.43
C THR A 118 7.30 19.92 -2.95
N LEU A 119 6.19 19.32 -2.50
CA LEU A 119 5.68 19.46 -1.13
C LEU A 119 6.32 18.45 -0.16
N ASP A 120 7.22 17.58 -0.61
CA ASP A 120 7.90 16.63 0.28
C ASP A 120 8.89 17.36 1.22
N PRO A 121 8.55 17.49 2.52
CA PRO A 121 9.39 18.24 3.46
C PRO A 121 10.67 17.50 3.84
N ALA A 122 10.77 16.21 3.53
CA ALA A 122 11.92 15.38 3.88
C ALA A 122 12.90 15.21 2.71
N SER A 123 12.57 15.71 1.53
CA SER A 123 13.50 15.68 0.39
C SER A 123 14.69 16.62 0.63
N PRO A 124 15.92 16.16 0.39
CA PRO A 124 17.12 16.98 0.59
C PRO A 124 17.21 18.14 -0.40
N ARG A 125 16.52 18.03 -1.53
CA ARG A 125 16.40 19.07 -2.57
C ARG A 125 14.98 19.11 -3.06
N VAL A 126 14.55 20.26 -3.56
CA VAL A 126 13.24 20.42 -4.19
C VAL A 126 13.14 19.47 -5.40
N ASN A 127 12.08 18.69 -5.45
CA ASN A 127 11.77 17.72 -6.51
C ASN A 127 12.80 16.58 -6.68
N LEU A 128 13.70 16.39 -5.74
CA LEU A 128 14.70 15.32 -5.80
C LEU A 128 14.90 14.68 -4.43
N GLY A 129 14.61 13.41 -4.34
CA GLY A 129 14.73 12.64 -3.09
C GLY A 129 14.90 11.15 -3.36
N SER A 130 14.50 10.32 -2.42
CA SER A 130 14.55 8.87 -2.55
C SER A 130 13.16 8.27 -2.45
N LYS A 131 12.98 7.10 -3.07
CA LYS A 131 11.74 6.32 -3.06
C LYS A 131 11.92 5.05 -2.24
N LEU A 132 10.85 4.62 -1.60
CA LEU A 132 10.81 3.37 -0.86
C LEU A 132 9.66 2.49 -1.39
N GLY A 133 9.98 1.28 -1.83
CA GLY A 133 9.02 0.24 -2.15
C GLY A 133 9.02 -0.84 -1.09
N ILE A 134 7.85 -1.31 -0.69
CA ILE A 134 7.65 -2.39 0.29
C ILE A 134 6.78 -3.47 -0.34
N ASP A 135 7.32 -4.67 -0.49
CA ASP A 135 6.58 -5.84 -0.92
C ASP A 135 6.03 -6.59 0.29
N ALA A 136 4.78 -6.33 0.62
CA ALA A 136 4.02 -6.99 1.68
C ALA A 136 3.08 -8.08 1.14
N THR A 137 3.39 -8.67 -0.01
CA THR A 137 2.67 -9.83 -0.53
C THR A 137 3.16 -11.13 0.11
N GLN A 138 2.31 -12.16 0.08
CA GLN A 138 2.70 -13.50 0.51
C GLN A 138 3.89 -14.02 -0.32
N LYS A 139 4.90 -14.55 0.36
CA LYS A 139 6.11 -15.07 -0.29
C LYS A 139 5.96 -16.57 -0.59
N THR A 140 6.60 -16.97 -1.69
CA THR A 140 6.67 -18.37 -2.12
C THR A 140 8.05 -18.96 -1.82
N LYS A 141 8.17 -20.29 -1.92
CA LYS A 141 9.48 -20.97 -1.80
C LYS A 141 10.49 -20.48 -2.82
N GLU A 142 10.04 -20.11 -4.02
CA GLU A 142 10.88 -19.57 -5.09
C GLU A 142 11.46 -18.19 -4.75
N GLU A 143 10.86 -17.48 -3.78
CA GLU A 143 11.36 -16.20 -3.26
C GLU A 143 12.26 -16.37 -2.02
N GLY A 144 12.69 -17.59 -1.73
CA GLY A 144 13.55 -17.90 -0.59
C GLY A 144 12.80 -17.99 0.75
N PHE A 145 11.48 -18.18 0.72
CA PHE A 145 10.68 -18.36 1.92
C PHE A 145 10.57 -19.87 2.22
N GLU A 146 11.36 -20.35 3.17
CA GLU A 146 11.45 -21.79 3.51
C GLU A 146 10.44 -22.23 4.58
N ARG A 147 9.84 -21.29 5.32
CA ARG A 147 8.85 -21.61 6.35
C ARG A 147 7.55 -22.09 5.74
N GLU A 148 6.84 -22.94 6.45
CA GLU A 148 5.46 -23.26 6.11
C GLU A 148 4.61 -21.97 6.21
N ILE A 149 3.82 -21.73 5.16
CA ILE A 149 2.86 -20.62 5.15
C ILE A 149 1.79 -21.01 6.17
N GLN A 150 1.73 -20.27 7.26
CA GLN A 150 0.65 -20.45 8.22
C GLN A 150 -0.64 -19.95 7.56
N GLU A 151 -1.64 -20.81 7.53
CA GLU A 151 -2.97 -20.40 7.10
C GLU A 151 -3.50 -19.32 8.05
N GLU A 152 -4.04 -18.26 7.48
CA GLU A 152 -4.69 -17.21 8.25
C GLU A 152 -5.87 -17.81 9.01
N VAL A 153 -5.84 -17.73 10.34
CA VAL A 153 -6.95 -18.19 11.18
C VAL A 153 -8.14 -17.25 10.95
N LYS A 154 -9.03 -17.64 10.07
CA LYS A 154 -10.29 -16.93 9.85
C LYS A 154 -11.32 -17.42 10.85
N VAL A 155 -11.79 -16.51 11.68
CA VAL A 155 -12.94 -16.80 12.58
C VAL A 155 -14.16 -17.04 11.69
N ASP A 156 -14.80 -18.20 11.87
CA ASP A 156 -16.01 -18.52 11.13
C ASP A 156 -17.15 -17.50 11.46
N THR A 157 -18.08 -17.34 10.51
CA THR A 157 -19.14 -16.34 10.61
C THR A 157 -20.07 -16.55 11.82
N ASP A 158 -20.23 -17.78 12.26
CA ASP A 158 -21.13 -18.10 13.38
C ASP A 158 -20.45 -17.80 14.72
N THR A 159 -19.16 -18.12 14.84
CA THR A 159 -18.35 -17.72 16.00
C THR A 159 -18.28 -16.20 16.10
N LYS A 160 -18.08 -15.49 14.98
CA LYS A 160 -18.10 -14.02 14.97
C LYS A 160 -19.43 -13.45 15.46
N LYS A 161 -20.55 -13.94 14.94
CA LYS A 161 -21.90 -13.52 15.40
C LYS A 161 -22.12 -13.81 16.87
N MET A 162 -21.65 -14.97 17.36
CA MET A 162 -21.77 -15.32 18.78
C MET A 162 -20.97 -14.37 19.66
N VAL A 163 -19.75 -14.03 19.27
CA VAL A 163 -18.92 -13.06 19.99
C VAL A 163 -19.56 -11.67 19.96
N ASP A 164 -20.00 -11.21 18.80
CA ASP A 164 -20.65 -9.91 18.62
C ASP A 164 -21.92 -9.79 19.49
N SER A 165 -22.73 -10.85 19.58
CA SER A 165 -23.94 -10.89 20.43
C SER A 165 -23.66 -10.82 21.92
N LYS A 166 -22.46 -11.23 22.34
CA LYS A 166 -22.03 -11.25 23.74
C LYS A 166 -21.06 -10.12 24.08
N TRP A 167 -20.74 -9.27 23.13
CA TRP A 167 -19.68 -8.26 23.26
C TRP A 167 -19.85 -7.37 24.48
N SER A 168 -21.09 -6.90 24.75
CA SER A 168 -21.42 -6.07 25.91
C SER A 168 -21.25 -6.78 27.25
N SER A 169 -21.22 -8.13 27.26
CA SER A 169 -21.06 -8.91 28.50
C SER A 169 -19.59 -9.17 28.85
N TYR A 170 -18.66 -8.91 27.97
CA TYR A 170 -17.22 -9.12 28.21
C TYR A 170 -16.55 -7.98 28.99
N GLY A 171 -17.27 -6.87 29.26
CA GLY A 171 -16.75 -5.76 30.08
C GLY A 171 -15.60 -4.98 29.47
N LEU A 172 -15.48 -5.00 28.13
CA LEU A 172 -14.47 -4.28 27.34
C LEU A 172 -15.05 -2.98 26.79
#